data_e363245191c2d3615153d9bc761dacf9
#
_entry.id   e363245191c2d3615153d9bc761dacf9
#
_cell.length_a   1.000
_cell.length_b   1.000
_cell.length_c   1.000
_cell.angle_alpha   90.00
_cell.angle_beta   90.00
_cell.angle_gamma   90.00
#
_symmetry.space_group_name_H-M   'P 1'
#
loop_
_entity.id
_entity.type
_entity.pdbx_description
1 polymer ?
#
loop_
_entity_poly.entity_id
_entity_poly.type
_entity_poly.pdbx_seq_one_letter_code
_entity_poly.pdbx_strand_id
1 'polypeptide(L)'
;MIAGPRGAVLAPFIPLMRSPELMGHVQRLGEHLRYRACIGVRLTELAILVTAAEWQQAVEWAIHAPIAERDGIASETVSAIARHDRPARLADDEAAVYDVCIELHRLRRVSDRSWDRAIALFGERGVVDLIGINGYYAMLAMVMNAARTPAP
;
A
#
# COMPACT_ATOMS: atom_id res chain seq x y z
N MET A 1 1.48 -6.98 13.45
CA MET A 1 1.73 -6.37 14.79
C MET A 1 0.71 -5.26 15.00
N ILE A 2 -0.10 -5.34 16.07
CA ILE A 2 -1.16 -4.35 16.39
C ILE A 2 -0.57 -3.18 17.17
N ALA A 3 0.49 -3.43 17.95
CA ALA A 3 1.16 -2.42 18.77
C ALA A 3 2.44 -1.95 18.11
N GLY A 4 2.63 -0.64 18.06
CA GLY A 4 3.86 0.00 17.63
C GLY A 4 4.99 -0.14 18.68
N PRO A 5 6.19 0.41 18.39
CA PRO A 5 7.38 0.26 19.25
C PRO A 5 7.21 0.73 20.70
N ARG A 6 6.22 1.58 20.97
CA ARG A 6 5.90 2.11 22.31
C ARG A 6 4.73 1.38 22.99
N GLY A 7 4.29 0.22 22.49
CA GLY A 7 3.14 -0.52 23.03
C GLY A 7 1.76 0.11 22.72
N ALA A 8 1.72 1.24 22.03
CA ALA A 8 0.47 1.86 21.62
C ALA A 8 -0.13 1.12 20.40
N VAL A 9 -1.45 0.97 20.40
CA VAL A 9 -2.17 0.41 19.24
C VAL A 9 -1.98 1.34 18.05
N LEU A 10 -1.58 0.79 16.90
CA LEU A 10 -1.43 1.57 15.67
C LEU A 10 -2.78 2.14 15.21
N ALA A 11 -2.76 3.37 14.74
CA ALA A 11 -3.96 4.13 14.37
C ALA A 11 -4.97 3.36 13.50
N PRO A 12 -4.57 2.59 12.47
CA PRO A 12 -5.50 1.79 11.66
C PRO A 12 -6.32 0.78 12.46
N PHE A 13 -5.78 0.26 13.57
CA PHE A 13 -6.43 -0.77 14.38
C PHE A 13 -7.38 -0.23 15.45
N ILE A 14 -7.31 1.06 15.78
CA ILE A 14 -8.20 1.66 16.80
C ILE A 14 -9.69 1.49 16.44
N PRO A 15 -10.16 1.83 15.24
CA PRO A 15 -11.55 1.58 14.85
C PRO A 15 -11.88 0.07 14.80
N LEU A 16 -10.92 -0.75 14.35
CA LEU A 16 -11.10 -2.21 14.22
C LEU A 16 -11.26 -2.92 15.57
N MET A 17 -10.84 -2.31 16.68
CA MET A 17 -11.08 -2.88 18.03
C MET A 17 -12.57 -3.10 18.34
N ARG A 18 -13.47 -2.43 17.61
CA ARG A 18 -14.93 -2.63 17.74
C ARG A 18 -15.42 -3.92 17.10
N SER A 19 -14.58 -4.57 16.30
CA SER A 19 -14.81 -5.89 15.70
C SER A 19 -13.55 -6.75 15.89
N PRO A 20 -13.32 -7.31 17.09
CA PRO A 20 -12.07 -7.97 17.45
C PRO A 20 -11.74 -9.17 16.55
N GLU A 21 -12.75 -9.90 16.11
CA GLU A 21 -12.58 -11.05 15.21
C GLU A 21 -12.08 -10.58 13.84
N LEU A 22 -12.74 -9.58 13.24
CA LEU A 22 -12.30 -8.96 12.00
C LEU A 22 -10.88 -8.40 12.14
N MET A 23 -10.60 -7.67 13.24
CA MET A 23 -9.27 -7.12 13.51
C MET A 23 -8.19 -8.22 13.50
N GLY A 24 -8.46 -9.38 14.10
CA GLY A 24 -7.54 -10.52 14.11
C GLY A 24 -7.24 -11.05 12.69
N HIS A 25 -8.22 -11.11 11.80
CA HIS A 25 -8.02 -11.50 10.41
C HIS A 25 -7.23 -10.43 9.62
N VAL A 26 -7.60 -9.18 9.79
CA VAL A 26 -6.93 -8.02 9.15
C VAL A 26 -5.46 -7.94 9.54
N GLN A 27 -5.14 -8.14 10.83
CA GLN A 27 -3.76 -8.14 11.30
C GLN A 27 -2.91 -9.25 10.66
N ARG A 28 -3.43 -10.48 10.60
CA ARG A 28 -2.71 -11.61 9.98
C ARG A 28 -2.49 -11.40 8.50
N LEU A 29 -3.49 -10.87 7.78
CA LEU A 29 -3.36 -10.52 6.38
C LEU A 29 -2.28 -9.44 6.17
N GLY A 30 -2.32 -8.38 6.98
CA GLY A 30 -1.33 -7.30 6.91
C GLY A 30 0.10 -7.78 7.20
N GLU A 31 0.29 -8.68 8.16
CA GLU A 31 1.60 -9.29 8.42
C GLU A 31 2.12 -10.06 7.21
N HIS A 32 1.26 -10.85 6.56
CA HIS A 32 1.63 -11.58 5.35
C HIS A 32 2.03 -10.63 4.22
N LEU A 33 1.15 -9.70 3.87
CA LEU A 33 1.36 -8.80 2.74
C LEU A 33 2.56 -7.87 2.92
N ARG A 34 2.83 -7.42 4.16
CA ARG A 34 3.93 -6.51 4.43
C ARG A 34 5.30 -7.19 4.47
N TYR A 35 5.37 -8.43 4.97
CA TYR A 35 6.67 -9.07 5.26
C TYR A 35 6.93 -10.33 4.45
N ARG A 36 5.93 -10.86 3.73
CA ARG A 36 6.03 -12.15 3.01
C ARG A 36 5.57 -12.06 1.56
N ALA A 37 5.12 -10.87 1.10
CA ALA A 37 4.78 -10.66 -0.30
C ALA A 37 6.00 -10.88 -1.20
N CYS A 38 5.79 -11.55 -2.33
CA CYS A 38 6.86 -11.95 -3.25
C CYS A 38 7.55 -10.78 -3.93
N ILE A 39 6.89 -9.62 -4.02
CA ILE A 39 7.43 -8.41 -4.67
C ILE A 39 8.50 -7.70 -3.82
N GLY A 40 8.68 -8.10 -2.56
CA GLY A 40 9.64 -7.51 -1.64
C GLY A 40 9.18 -6.20 -0.99
N VAL A 41 9.86 -5.82 0.12
CA VAL A 41 9.43 -4.72 0.99
C VAL A 41 9.40 -3.37 0.25
N ARG A 42 10.44 -3.05 -0.55
CA ARG A 42 10.53 -1.79 -1.30
C ARG A 42 9.32 -1.55 -2.20
N LEU A 43 8.94 -2.54 -3.00
CA LEU A 43 7.81 -2.43 -3.92
C LEU A 43 6.45 -2.50 -3.18
N THR A 44 6.41 -3.20 -2.05
CA THR A 44 5.25 -3.18 -1.16
C THR A 44 4.99 -1.76 -0.62
N GLU A 45 6.04 -1.06 -0.14
CA GLU A 45 5.90 0.31 0.34
C GLU A 45 5.48 1.27 -0.80
N LEU A 46 6.00 1.09 -2.02
CA LEU A 46 5.53 1.85 -3.19
C LEU A 46 4.03 1.66 -3.44
N ALA A 47 3.54 0.42 -3.43
CA ALA A 47 2.11 0.12 -3.62
C ALA A 47 1.25 0.73 -2.50
N ILE A 48 1.73 0.71 -1.26
CA ILE A 48 1.07 1.35 -0.12
C ILE A 48 0.95 2.86 -0.33
N LEU A 49 2.03 3.52 -0.77
CA LEU A 49 2.01 4.97 -1.02
C LEU A 49 1.03 5.36 -2.11
N VAL A 50 0.99 4.62 -3.21
CA VAL A 50 0.01 4.88 -4.29
C VAL A 50 -1.41 4.73 -3.75
N THR A 51 -1.68 3.67 -2.99
CA THR A 51 -2.98 3.45 -2.36
C THR A 51 -3.34 4.57 -1.38
N ALA A 52 -2.41 4.96 -0.50
CA ALA A 52 -2.62 6.02 0.47
C ALA A 52 -2.94 7.37 -0.20
N ALA A 53 -2.24 7.70 -1.29
CA ALA A 53 -2.51 8.90 -2.08
C ALA A 53 -3.89 8.84 -2.74
N GLU A 54 -4.24 7.77 -3.44
CA GLU A 54 -5.54 7.63 -4.12
C GLU A 54 -6.72 7.66 -3.14
N TRP A 55 -6.53 7.19 -1.90
CA TRP A 55 -7.54 7.24 -0.83
C TRP A 55 -7.44 8.49 0.06
N GLN A 56 -6.50 9.40 -0.21
CA GLN A 56 -6.22 10.61 0.57
C GLN A 56 -6.05 10.28 2.07
N GLN A 57 -5.38 9.17 2.37
CA GLN A 57 -5.23 8.69 3.74
C GLN A 57 -3.92 9.19 4.36
N ALA A 58 -4.04 10.27 5.14
CA ALA A 58 -2.90 10.98 5.71
C ALA A 58 -2.12 10.15 6.76
N VAL A 59 -2.78 9.27 7.50
CA VAL A 59 -2.12 8.41 8.50
C VAL A 59 -1.21 7.39 7.82
N GLU A 60 -1.71 6.68 6.80
CA GLU A 60 -0.90 5.72 6.03
C GLU A 60 0.26 6.43 5.34
N TRP A 61 -0.01 7.60 4.76
CA TRP A 61 1.04 8.41 4.13
C TRP A 61 2.15 8.76 5.10
N ALA A 62 1.81 9.30 6.27
CA ALA A 62 2.79 9.73 7.28
C ALA A 62 3.62 8.56 7.83
N ILE A 63 3.04 7.37 7.90
CA ILE A 63 3.75 6.15 8.35
C ILE A 63 4.67 5.63 7.25
N HIS A 64 4.18 5.53 6.01
CA HIS A 64 4.83 4.76 4.96
C HIS A 64 5.78 5.58 4.08
N ALA A 65 5.61 6.90 3.94
CA ALA A 65 6.50 7.71 3.12
C ALA A 65 7.98 7.64 3.61
N PRO A 66 8.28 7.85 4.90
CA PRO A 66 9.67 7.73 5.37
C PRO A 66 10.21 6.28 5.31
N ILE A 67 9.34 5.28 5.37
CA ILE A 67 9.73 3.87 5.23
C ILE A 67 10.10 3.58 3.77
N ALA A 68 9.28 4.01 2.81
CA ALA A 68 9.54 3.84 1.38
C ALA A 68 10.88 4.47 0.96
N GLU A 69 11.15 5.70 1.41
CA GLU A 69 12.44 6.37 1.14
C GLU A 69 13.63 5.61 1.75
N ARG A 70 13.51 5.19 3.00
CA ARG A 70 14.53 4.39 3.67
C ARG A 70 14.79 3.07 2.93
N ASP A 71 13.75 2.45 2.39
CA ASP A 71 13.84 1.15 1.70
C ASP A 71 14.17 1.29 0.20
N GLY A 72 14.48 2.52 -0.27
CA GLY A 72 15.10 2.79 -1.56
C GLY A 72 14.20 3.36 -2.64
N ILE A 73 12.98 3.82 -2.29
CA ILE A 73 12.17 4.62 -3.21
C ILE A 73 12.68 6.06 -3.21
N ALA A 74 12.93 6.61 -4.40
CA ALA A 74 13.47 7.97 -4.53
C ALA A 74 12.48 9.02 -3.99
N SER A 75 12.99 10.04 -3.30
CA SER A 75 12.17 11.12 -2.72
C SER A 75 11.37 11.88 -3.79
N GLU A 76 11.90 12.00 -5.01
CA GLU A 76 11.19 12.57 -6.15
C GLU A 76 9.97 11.72 -6.55
N THR A 77 10.09 10.37 -6.45
CA THR A 77 8.98 9.44 -6.69
C THR A 77 7.90 9.63 -5.63
N VAL A 78 8.28 9.65 -4.35
CA VAL A 78 7.36 9.89 -3.23
C VAL A 78 6.65 11.24 -3.40
N SER A 79 7.40 12.30 -3.72
CA SER A 79 6.85 13.64 -3.93
C SER A 79 5.88 13.72 -5.12
N ALA A 80 6.15 12.98 -6.22
CA ALA A 80 5.26 12.94 -7.36
C ALA A 80 3.94 12.23 -7.02
N ILE A 81 4.00 11.09 -6.33
CA ILE A 81 2.81 10.36 -5.87
C ILE A 81 1.94 11.23 -4.94
N ALA A 82 2.58 12.00 -4.03
CA ALA A 82 1.86 12.93 -3.15
C ALA A 82 1.04 13.99 -3.91
N ARG A 83 1.49 14.38 -5.11
CA ARG A 83 0.78 15.33 -5.97
C ARG A 83 -0.18 14.66 -6.96
N HIS A 84 -0.34 13.34 -6.89
CA HIS A 84 -1.07 12.52 -7.86
C HIS A 84 -0.49 12.59 -9.29
N ASP A 85 0.79 12.96 -9.42
CA ASP A 85 1.53 12.95 -10.66
C ASP A 85 2.16 11.57 -10.91
N ARG A 86 2.31 11.21 -12.19
CA ARG A 86 3.15 10.07 -12.53
C ARG A 86 4.61 10.43 -12.28
N PRO A 87 5.37 9.64 -11.49
CA PRO A 87 6.80 9.89 -11.32
C PRO A 87 7.55 9.84 -12.67
N ALA A 88 8.43 10.81 -12.90
CA ALA A 88 9.14 10.94 -14.16
C ALA A 88 10.20 9.86 -14.39
N ARG A 89 10.74 9.32 -13.28
CA ARG A 89 11.77 8.27 -13.30
C ARG A 89 11.35 7.16 -12.37
N LEU A 90 11.08 6.00 -12.92
CA LEU A 90 10.79 4.77 -12.22
C LEU A 90 11.68 3.67 -12.78
N ALA A 91 12.25 2.83 -11.93
CA ALA A 91 12.82 1.57 -12.35
C ALA A 91 11.73 0.70 -13.01
N ASP A 92 12.12 -0.33 -13.74
CA ASP A 92 11.15 -1.14 -14.51
C ASP A 92 10.12 -1.84 -13.62
N ASP A 93 10.57 -2.36 -12.50
CA ASP A 93 9.73 -3.00 -11.48
C ASP A 93 8.83 -1.98 -10.74
N GLU A 94 9.35 -0.79 -10.44
CA GLU A 94 8.55 0.30 -9.85
C GLU A 94 7.46 0.78 -10.79
N ALA A 95 7.77 0.91 -12.08
CA ALA A 95 6.78 1.33 -13.07
C ALA A 95 5.68 0.27 -13.24
N ALA A 96 6.01 -1.02 -13.20
CA ALA A 96 5.02 -2.08 -13.26
C ALA A 96 4.08 -2.05 -12.04
N VAL A 97 4.63 -1.89 -10.83
CA VAL A 97 3.82 -1.74 -9.60
C VAL A 97 2.94 -0.49 -9.66
N TYR A 98 3.52 0.66 -10.02
CA TYR A 98 2.79 1.92 -10.11
C TYR A 98 1.61 1.83 -11.09
N ASP A 99 1.84 1.28 -12.30
CA ASP A 99 0.81 1.17 -13.33
C ASP A 99 -0.35 0.26 -12.89
N VAL A 100 -0.05 -0.91 -12.32
CA VAL A 100 -1.07 -1.82 -11.77
C VAL A 100 -1.89 -1.13 -10.65
N CYS A 101 -1.22 -0.45 -9.71
CA CYS A 101 -1.90 0.23 -8.61
C CYS A 101 -2.83 1.33 -9.11
N ILE A 102 -2.34 2.22 -9.98
CA ILE A 102 -3.14 3.33 -10.53
C ILE A 102 -4.34 2.82 -11.33
N GLU A 103 -4.15 1.80 -12.16
CA GLU A 103 -5.23 1.21 -12.95
C GLU A 103 -6.28 0.57 -12.03
N LEU A 104 -5.89 -0.16 -10.99
CA LEU A 104 -6.83 -0.72 -10.01
C LEU A 104 -7.64 0.36 -9.31
N HIS A 105 -6.99 1.43 -8.85
CA HIS A 105 -7.70 2.47 -8.11
C HIS A 105 -8.58 3.36 -8.98
N ARG A 106 -8.12 3.72 -10.18
CA ARG A 106 -8.82 4.68 -11.06
C ARG A 106 -9.76 4.01 -12.04
N LEU A 107 -9.34 2.85 -12.62
CA LEU A 107 -10.10 2.16 -13.68
C LEU A 107 -10.86 0.93 -13.17
N ARG A 108 -10.59 0.47 -11.93
CA ARG A 108 -11.17 -0.75 -11.34
C ARG A 108 -10.83 -2.03 -12.10
N ARG A 109 -9.80 -2.00 -12.90
CA ARG A 109 -9.28 -3.12 -13.70
C ARG A 109 -7.82 -2.86 -14.05
N VAL A 110 -7.12 -3.91 -14.47
CA VAL A 110 -5.75 -3.82 -14.99
C VAL A 110 -5.80 -4.08 -16.49
N SER A 111 -5.08 -3.29 -17.29
CA SER A 111 -4.93 -3.51 -18.74
C SER A 111 -4.05 -4.73 -19.01
N ASP A 112 -4.23 -5.38 -20.16
CA ASP A 112 -3.40 -6.52 -20.58
C ASP A 112 -1.92 -6.16 -20.56
N ARG A 113 -1.57 -4.96 -21.02
CA ARG A 113 -0.18 -4.45 -21.02
C ARG A 113 0.43 -4.41 -19.61
N SER A 114 -0.28 -3.84 -18.64
CA SER A 114 0.19 -3.75 -17.26
C SER A 114 0.22 -5.12 -16.58
N TRP A 115 -0.77 -5.95 -16.88
CA TRP A 115 -0.84 -7.33 -16.42
C TRP A 115 0.34 -8.15 -16.91
N ASP A 116 0.58 -8.20 -18.22
CA ASP A 116 1.64 -9.01 -18.83
C ASP A 116 3.03 -8.58 -18.32
N ARG A 117 3.24 -7.26 -18.17
CA ARG A 117 4.48 -6.73 -17.60
C ARG A 117 4.67 -7.15 -16.15
N ALA A 118 3.64 -7.04 -15.33
CA ALA A 118 3.70 -7.44 -13.92
C ALA A 118 3.91 -8.96 -13.78
N ILE A 119 3.24 -9.77 -14.59
CA ILE A 119 3.46 -11.23 -14.63
C ILE A 119 4.90 -11.56 -15.02
N ALA A 120 5.45 -10.89 -16.02
CA ALA A 120 6.83 -11.14 -16.47
C ALA A 120 7.86 -10.83 -15.37
N LEU A 121 7.61 -9.81 -14.53
CA LEU A 121 8.53 -9.38 -13.46
C LEU A 121 8.33 -10.13 -12.14
N PHE A 122 7.08 -10.42 -11.76
CA PHE A 122 6.75 -10.89 -10.42
C PHE A 122 6.11 -12.28 -10.39
N GLY A 123 5.75 -12.83 -11.54
CA GLY A 123 4.97 -14.05 -11.65
C GLY A 123 3.53 -13.90 -11.13
N GLU A 124 2.72 -14.92 -11.31
CA GLU A 124 1.29 -14.92 -10.89
C GLU A 124 1.13 -14.62 -9.39
N ARG A 125 1.96 -15.23 -8.56
CA ARG A 125 1.91 -15.05 -7.12
C ARG A 125 2.22 -13.59 -6.72
N GLY A 126 3.26 -13.00 -7.32
CA GLY A 126 3.63 -11.62 -7.02
C GLY A 126 2.55 -10.63 -7.44
N VAL A 127 1.87 -10.87 -8.57
CA VAL A 127 0.73 -10.02 -9.00
C VAL A 127 -0.46 -10.18 -8.05
N VAL A 128 -0.77 -11.39 -7.59
CA VAL A 128 -1.84 -11.60 -6.60
C VAL A 128 -1.50 -10.93 -5.26
N ASP A 129 -0.24 -11.03 -4.79
CA ASP A 129 0.22 -10.32 -3.59
C ASP A 129 0.08 -8.80 -3.78
N LEU A 130 0.45 -8.25 -4.94
CA LEU A 130 0.30 -6.81 -5.25
C LEU A 130 -1.17 -6.36 -5.22
N ILE A 131 -2.08 -7.14 -5.80
CA ILE A 131 -3.53 -6.88 -5.72
C ILE A 131 -3.99 -6.93 -4.26
N GLY A 132 -3.52 -7.92 -3.50
CA GLY A 132 -3.79 -8.05 -2.07
C GLY A 132 -3.36 -6.83 -1.27
N ILE A 133 -2.17 -6.28 -1.54
CA ILE A 133 -1.65 -5.05 -0.90
C ILE A 133 -2.59 -3.88 -1.18
N ASN A 134 -2.96 -3.66 -2.46
CA ASN A 134 -3.89 -2.58 -2.84
C ASN A 134 -5.24 -2.71 -2.11
N GLY A 135 -5.85 -3.91 -2.13
CA GLY A 135 -7.13 -4.16 -1.46
C GLY A 135 -7.07 -3.99 0.06
N TYR A 136 -6.00 -4.48 0.68
CA TYR A 136 -5.79 -4.38 2.13
C TYR A 136 -5.66 -2.94 2.59
N TYR A 137 -4.78 -2.15 1.96
CA TYR A 137 -4.56 -0.76 2.35
C TYR A 137 -5.73 0.15 1.96
N ALA A 138 -6.45 -0.16 0.87
CA ALA A 138 -7.73 0.51 0.56
C ALA A 138 -8.78 0.25 1.65
N MET A 139 -8.89 -0.98 2.16
CA MET A 139 -9.78 -1.31 3.28
C MET A 139 -9.39 -0.55 4.56
N LEU A 140 -8.10 -0.49 4.91
CA LEU A 140 -7.64 0.28 6.06
C LEU A 140 -7.94 1.76 5.89
N ALA A 141 -7.73 2.31 4.69
CA ALA A 141 -8.06 3.70 4.36
C ALA A 141 -9.56 3.96 4.53
N MET A 142 -10.43 3.08 4.04
CA MET A 142 -11.88 3.18 4.24
C MET A 142 -12.24 3.21 5.73
N VAL A 143 -11.68 2.30 6.53
CA VAL A 143 -11.93 2.23 7.98
C VAL A 143 -11.52 3.52 8.66
N MET A 144 -10.31 4.02 8.39
CA MET A 144 -9.80 5.23 9.02
C MET A 144 -10.53 6.49 8.55
N ASN A 145 -10.85 6.60 7.26
CA ASN A 145 -11.61 7.73 6.71
C ASN A 145 -13.02 7.77 7.30
N ALA A 146 -13.71 6.63 7.38
CA ALA A 146 -15.03 6.53 7.99
C ALA A 146 -15.00 6.85 9.50
N ALA A 147 -13.98 6.41 10.22
CA ALA A 147 -13.79 6.68 11.63
C ALA A 147 -13.23 8.09 11.92
N ARG A 148 -12.88 8.86 10.89
CA ARG A 148 -12.25 10.19 11.01
C ARG A 148 -10.99 10.15 11.89
N THR A 149 -10.17 9.12 11.68
CA THR A 149 -8.91 8.96 12.42
C THR A 149 -8.00 10.15 12.15
N PRO A 150 -7.55 10.89 13.20
CA PRO A 150 -6.72 12.05 12.99
C PRO A 150 -5.35 11.65 12.42
N ALA A 151 -4.82 12.48 11.54
CA ALA A 151 -3.42 12.37 11.12
C ALA A 151 -2.48 12.67 12.30
N PRO A 152 -1.29 12.04 12.34
CA PRO A 152 -0.29 12.30 13.37
C PRO A 152 0.29 13.72 13.29
#